data_5a01ab5e03238a1cab972fe074833e25
#
_entry.id   5a01ab5e03238a1cab972fe074833e25
#
_cell.length_a   1.000
_cell.length_b   1.000
_cell.length_c   1.000
_cell.angle_alpha   90.00
_cell.angle_beta   90.00
_cell.angle_gamma   90.00
#
_symmetry.space_group_name_H-M   'P 1'
#
loop_
_entity.id
_entity.type
_entity.pdbx_description
1 polymer ?
#
loop_
_entity_poly.entity_id
_entity_poly.type
_entity_poly.pdbx_seq_one_letter_code
_entity_poly.pdbx_strand_id
1 'polypeptide(L)'
;MHTEPGDFQVNDVWSEDRMCQLMEAKIRLAEYMDRITLVRSNFSAVGEILRELGIAGADGMLFDLGVSSPQLDDAERGFSYMHDGPLDMRMDQERSLTAAKVVNTYSEEALAELIYKYGEERWSRRIAQFIVAARKEKPLATTFDLVHVIKAAIPKGARQDGPHPAKRTFQAIRIEVNDELKILDKTMETAVAHLKSGGRIGVITFHSLEDRIIKQAFKRMAKGCICPPELPVCVCGHKPELKKLKDFTPSEAELADNPRARSARLRGAIKI
;
A
#
# COMPACT_ATOMS: atom_id res chain seq x y z
N MET A 1 -1.65 22.89 33.62
CA MET A 1 -2.78 22.06 33.22
C MET A 1 -2.19 20.82 32.56
N HIS A 2 -2.15 19.73 33.31
CA HIS A 2 -1.72 18.43 32.78
C HIS A 2 -2.89 17.90 31.93
N THR A 3 -2.70 17.83 30.62
CA THR A 3 -3.56 17.03 29.76
C THR A 3 -3.26 15.57 30.07
N GLU A 4 -4.24 14.85 30.57
CA GLU A 4 -4.16 13.40 30.71
C GLU A 4 -3.83 12.79 29.34
N PRO A 5 -2.97 11.75 29.27
CA PRO A 5 -2.71 11.07 28.00
C PRO A 5 -4.01 10.44 27.53
N GLY A 6 -4.55 10.94 26.43
CA GLY A 6 -5.72 10.36 25.81
C GLY A 6 -5.47 8.90 25.44
N ASP A 7 -6.48 8.06 25.62
CA ASP A 7 -6.44 6.64 25.23
C ASP A 7 -6.08 6.51 23.76
N PHE A 8 -4.87 6.02 23.49
CA PHE A 8 -4.44 5.66 22.15
C PHE A 8 -5.00 4.28 21.79
N GLN A 9 -6.07 4.23 21.03
CA GLN A 9 -6.48 3.00 20.40
C GLN A 9 -5.63 2.79 19.13
N VAL A 10 -4.69 1.85 19.18
CA VAL A 10 -3.96 1.40 18.01
C VAL A 10 -4.75 0.25 17.40
N ASN A 11 -5.51 0.55 16.37
CA ASN A 11 -6.12 -0.46 15.52
C ASN A 11 -5.13 -0.79 14.41
N ASP A 12 -4.23 -1.72 14.64
CA ASP A 12 -3.39 -2.29 13.61
C ASP A 12 -4.20 -3.28 12.79
N VAL A 13 -4.58 -2.87 11.59
CA VAL A 13 -5.20 -3.74 10.60
C VAL A 13 -4.08 -4.45 9.86
N TRP A 14 -3.71 -5.63 10.32
CA TRP A 14 -2.64 -6.45 9.76
C TRP A 14 -3.20 -7.47 8.77
N SER A 15 -2.53 -7.60 7.63
CA SER A 15 -2.69 -8.76 6.77
C SER A 15 -1.97 -9.97 7.37
N GLU A 16 -2.52 -11.14 7.12
CA GLU A 16 -2.25 -12.41 7.74
C GLU A 16 -0.87 -13.03 7.54
N ASP A 17 0.12 -12.68 8.27
CA ASP A 17 1.11 -13.63 8.76
C ASP A 17 0.94 -13.80 10.27
N ARG A 18 -0.19 -14.00 10.54
CA ARG A 18 -1.02 -14.92 11.31
C ARG A 18 -0.89 -14.83 12.79
N MET A 19 -1.44 -15.82 13.36
CA MET A 19 -1.42 -16.03 14.80
C MET A 19 -0.08 -15.62 15.45
N CYS A 20 1.06 -15.83 14.77
CA CYS A 20 2.37 -15.39 15.24
C CYS A 20 2.51 -13.87 15.30
N GLN A 21 2.10 -13.12 14.30
CA GLN A 21 2.26 -11.64 14.33
C GLN A 21 1.27 -10.99 15.29
N LEU A 22 0.04 -11.50 15.36
CA LEU A 22 -0.95 -11.02 16.32
C LEU A 22 -0.54 -11.40 17.75
N MET A 23 0.03 -12.59 17.95
CA MET A 23 0.58 -13.01 19.24
C MET A 23 1.84 -12.20 19.58
N GLU A 24 2.72 -11.96 18.61
CA GLU A 24 3.89 -11.12 18.81
C GLU A 24 3.51 -9.68 19.16
N ALA A 25 2.53 -9.11 18.46
CA ALA A 25 1.98 -7.79 18.78
C ALA A 25 1.38 -7.77 20.20
N LYS A 26 0.60 -8.79 20.58
CA LYS A 26 0.07 -8.93 21.95
C LYS A 26 1.16 -9.01 22.99
N ILE A 27 2.25 -9.74 22.73
CA ILE A 27 3.39 -9.86 23.64
C ILE A 27 4.10 -8.50 23.76
N ARG A 28 4.41 -7.85 22.63
CA ARG A 28 5.11 -6.56 22.62
C ARG A 28 4.30 -5.44 23.25
N LEU A 29 2.97 -5.49 23.14
CA LEU A 29 2.06 -4.48 23.64
C LEU A 29 1.39 -4.88 24.95
N ALA A 30 1.87 -5.93 25.63
CA ALA A 30 1.23 -6.50 26.82
C ALA A 30 0.93 -5.46 27.92
N GLU A 31 1.83 -4.50 28.11
CA GLU A 31 1.67 -3.42 29.11
C GLU A 31 0.56 -2.40 28.75
N TYR A 32 0.09 -2.41 27.51
CA TYR A 32 -0.89 -1.44 26.98
C TYR A 32 -2.20 -2.10 26.55
N MET A 33 -2.37 -3.40 26.77
CA MET A 33 -3.54 -4.17 26.28
C MET A 33 -4.86 -3.73 26.88
N ASP A 34 -4.85 -3.03 28.02
CA ASP A 34 -6.03 -2.36 28.59
C ASP A 34 -6.57 -1.21 27.73
N ARG A 35 -5.70 -0.65 26.86
CA ARG A 35 -6.01 0.51 26.01
C ARG A 35 -5.97 0.18 24.51
N ILE A 36 -5.67 -1.08 24.14
CA ILE A 36 -5.48 -1.49 22.76
C ILE A 36 -6.48 -2.58 22.39
N THR A 37 -7.15 -2.41 21.27
CA THR A 37 -7.96 -3.46 20.63
C THR A 37 -7.29 -3.85 19.32
N LEU A 38 -6.83 -5.11 19.21
CA LEU A 38 -6.24 -5.67 18.01
C LEU A 38 -7.34 -6.34 17.17
N VAL A 39 -7.51 -5.87 15.95
CA VAL A 39 -8.49 -6.41 14.99
C VAL A 39 -7.76 -6.90 13.74
N ARG A 40 -7.97 -8.17 13.38
CA ARG A 40 -7.47 -8.73 12.13
C ARG A 40 -8.46 -8.44 11.01
N SER A 41 -8.14 -7.49 10.14
CA SER A 41 -8.97 -7.14 9.00
C SER A 41 -8.16 -6.39 7.93
N ASN A 42 -8.72 -6.20 6.76
CA ASN A 42 -8.19 -5.28 5.77
C ASN A 42 -8.55 -3.84 6.18
N PHE A 43 -7.64 -2.89 6.02
CA PHE A 43 -7.86 -1.49 6.40
C PHE A 43 -9.03 -0.84 5.64
N SER A 44 -9.48 -1.41 4.52
CA SER A 44 -10.68 -0.97 3.82
C SER A 44 -11.95 -1.14 4.66
N ALA A 45 -11.93 -2.04 5.65
CA ALA A 45 -13.04 -2.28 6.57
C ALA A 45 -13.07 -1.31 7.78
N VAL A 46 -12.23 -0.26 7.79
CA VAL A 46 -12.10 0.66 8.93
C VAL A 46 -13.44 1.18 9.45
N GLY A 47 -14.40 1.51 8.57
CA GLY A 47 -15.72 1.98 8.98
C GLY A 47 -16.58 0.89 9.64
N GLU A 48 -16.44 -0.37 9.22
CA GLU A 48 -17.12 -1.51 9.81
C GLU A 48 -16.54 -1.82 11.19
N ILE A 49 -15.23 -1.86 11.30
CA ILE A 49 -14.50 -2.08 12.55
C ILE A 49 -14.87 -1.04 13.60
N LEU A 50 -14.87 0.25 13.24
CA LEU A 50 -15.24 1.31 14.18
C LEU A 50 -16.69 1.17 14.67
N ARG A 51 -17.59 0.76 13.77
CA ARG A 51 -19.00 0.53 14.12
C ARG A 51 -19.17 -0.68 15.06
N GLU A 52 -18.47 -1.77 14.79
CA GLU A 52 -18.50 -2.98 15.64
C GLU A 52 -17.94 -2.73 17.03
N LEU A 53 -16.92 -1.86 17.13
CA LEU A 53 -16.34 -1.41 18.40
C LEU A 53 -17.16 -0.34 19.11
N GLY A 54 -18.28 0.12 18.53
CA GLY A 54 -19.10 1.20 19.11
C GLY A 54 -18.44 2.58 19.08
N ILE A 55 -17.43 2.79 18.24
CA ILE A 55 -16.67 4.03 18.11
C ILE A 55 -17.37 4.95 17.11
N ALA A 56 -18.04 5.99 17.59
CA ALA A 56 -18.76 6.94 16.73
C ALA A 56 -17.83 7.81 15.87
N GLY A 57 -16.60 8.05 16.31
CA GLY A 57 -15.61 8.81 15.57
C GLY A 57 -14.23 8.76 16.23
N ALA A 58 -13.19 8.76 15.41
CA ALA A 58 -11.81 8.73 15.87
C ALA A 58 -11.21 10.14 15.98
N ASP A 59 -10.34 10.34 16.94
CA ASP A 59 -9.56 11.59 17.10
C ASP A 59 -8.35 11.61 16.15
N GLY A 60 -7.86 10.43 15.76
CA GLY A 60 -6.78 10.28 14.81
C GLY A 60 -6.81 8.93 14.12
N MET A 61 -6.29 8.88 12.88
CA MET A 61 -6.07 7.66 12.13
C MET A 61 -4.70 7.71 11.46
N LEU A 62 -3.95 6.62 11.54
CA LEU A 62 -2.68 6.45 10.83
C LEU A 62 -2.76 5.21 9.96
N PHE A 63 -2.43 5.37 8.68
CA PHE A 63 -2.31 4.28 7.71
C PHE A 63 -0.85 4.14 7.32
N ASP A 64 -0.28 2.96 7.52
CA ASP A 64 1.05 2.58 7.03
C ASP A 64 0.86 1.58 5.90
N LEU A 65 1.01 2.06 4.65
CA LEU A 65 0.67 1.29 3.46
C LEU A 65 1.83 0.40 3.02
N GLY A 66 1.51 -0.62 2.25
CA GLY A 66 2.49 -1.51 1.64
C GLY A 66 2.76 -2.77 2.44
N VAL A 67 3.94 -3.35 2.25
CA VAL A 67 4.37 -4.62 2.85
C VAL A 67 5.22 -4.39 4.09
N SER A 68 5.05 -5.23 5.09
CA SER A 68 5.88 -5.21 6.29
C SER A 68 7.28 -5.77 6.03
N SER A 69 8.25 -5.38 6.86
CA SER A 69 9.61 -5.93 6.78
C SER A 69 9.65 -7.45 6.92
N PRO A 70 8.94 -8.10 7.86
CA PRO A 70 8.88 -9.56 7.93
C PRO A 70 8.40 -10.22 6.64
N GLN A 71 7.41 -9.63 5.93
CA GLN A 71 6.94 -10.17 4.65
C GLN A 71 8.00 -10.10 3.54
N LEU A 72 8.88 -9.09 3.57
CA LEU A 72 9.98 -8.96 2.62
C LEU A 72 11.16 -9.87 2.96
N ASP A 73 11.38 -10.13 4.25
CA ASP A 73 12.53 -10.91 4.75
C ASP A 73 12.26 -12.41 4.69
N ASP A 74 11.00 -12.83 4.76
CA ASP A 74 10.61 -14.23 4.62
C ASP A 74 10.55 -14.62 3.13
N ALA A 75 11.52 -15.45 2.71
CA ALA A 75 11.59 -15.93 1.34
C ALA A 75 10.35 -16.73 0.91
N GLU A 76 9.73 -17.48 1.86
CA GLU A 76 8.55 -18.32 1.60
C GLU A 76 7.30 -17.50 1.23
N ARG A 77 7.33 -16.19 1.46
CA ARG A 77 6.25 -15.26 1.08
C ARG A 77 6.35 -14.76 -0.35
N GLY A 78 7.50 -14.88 -1.00
CA GLY A 78 7.72 -14.53 -2.40
C GLY A 78 7.66 -13.05 -2.75
N PHE A 79 7.73 -12.13 -1.78
CA PHE A 79 7.75 -10.68 -2.03
C PHE A 79 9.08 -10.16 -2.53
N SER A 80 10.18 -10.84 -2.17
CA SER A 80 11.52 -10.38 -2.47
C SER A 80 12.04 -10.91 -3.81
N TYR A 81 12.65 -10.04 -4.59
CA TYR A 81 13.44 -10.42 -5.77
C TYR A 81 14.92 -10.70 -5.44
N MET A 82 15.29 -10.61 -4.17
CA MET A 82 16.66 -10.82 -3.66
C MET A 82 16.86 -12.22 -3.09
N HIS A 83 15.78 -12.90 -2.74
CA HIS A 83 15.78 -14.24 -2.17
C HIS A 83 14.90 -15.14 -3.04
N ASP A 84 15.32 -16.40 -3.23
CA ASP A 84 14.50 -17.38 -3.92
C ASP A 84 13.46 -17.96 -2.98
N GLY A 85 12.25 -18.10 -3.49
CA GLY A 85 11.10 -18.64 -2.75
C GLY A 85 9.90 -18.81 -3.65
N PRO A 86 8.79 -19.38 -3.17
CA PRO A 86 7.56 -19.54 -3.93
C PRO A 86 7.07 -18.21 -4.51
N LEU A 87 6.57 -18.19 -5.72
CA LEU A 87 6.04 -17.00 -6.36
C LEU A 87 4.60 -16.72 -5.86
N ASP A 88 4.46 -16.34 -4.59
CA ASP A 88 3.18 -16.16 -3.90
C ASP A 88 2.72 -14.69 -3.87
N MET A 89 3.39 -13.82 -3.14
CA MET A 89 3.14 -12.39 -2.94
C MET A 89 1.78 -12.05 -2.31
N ARG A 90 1.02 -12.99 -1.77
CA ARG A 90 -0.24 -12.69 -1.08
C ARG A 90 0.04 -12.09 0.31
N MET A 91 -0.53 -10.95 0.60
CA MET A 91 -0.59 -10.43 1.97
C MET A 91 -1.51 -11.30 2.82
N ASP A 92 -2.68 -11.59 2.31
CA ASP A 92 -3.64 -12.55 2.86
C ASP A 92 -3.57 -13.88 2.11
N GLN A 93 -3.05 -14.92 2.77
CA GLN A 93 -2.83 -16.24 2.16
C GLN A 93 -4.13 -17.04 1.93
N GLU A 94 -5.28 -16.58 2.44
CA GLU A 94 -6.58 -17.19 2.13
C GLU A 94 -7.08 -16.77 0.74
N ARG A 95 -6.53 -15.69 0.17
CA ARG A 95 -6.86 -15.28 -1.21
C ARG A 95 -6.40 -16.33 -2.22
N SER A 96 -7.18 -16.49 -3.28
CA SER A 96 -6.91 -17.48 -4.31
C SER A 96 -5.91 -17.03 -5.38
N LEU A 97 -5.66 -15.71 -5.52
CA LEU A 97 -4.78 -15.15 -6.52
C LEU A 97 -3.36 -15.03 -5.98
N THR A 98 -2.42 -15.77 -6.58
CA THR A 98 -0.98 -15.72 -6.27
C THR A 98 -0.22 -15.06 -7.41
N ALA A 99 1.02 -14.61 -7.16
CA ALA A 99 1.89 -14.12 -8.22
C ALA A 99 2.18 -15.18 -9.29
N ALA A 100 2.35 -16.45 -8.88
CA ALA A 100 2.48 -17.57 -9.82
C ALA A 100 1.25 -17.66 -10.75
N LYS A 101 0.04 -17.50 -10.21
CA LYS A 101 -1.18 -17.53 -11.01
C LYS A 101 -1.23 -16.36 -11.99
N VAL A 102 -0.87 -15.16 -11.59
CA VAL A 102 -0.79 -13.99 -12.47
C VAL A 102 0.15 -14.26 -13.65
N VAL A 103 1.40 -14.63 -13.39
CA VAL A 103 2.39 -14.79 -14.47
C VAL A 103 2.12 -15.99 -15.37
N ASN A 104 1.51 -17.06 -14.84
CA ASN A 104 1.26 -18.27 -15.61
C ASN A 104 -0.08 -18.28 -16.36
N THR A 105 -1.07 -17.44 -15.99
CA THR A 105 -2.41 -17.52 -16.58
C THR A 105 -2.87 -16.27 -17.33
N TYR A 106 -2.36 -15.07 -16.99
CA TYR A 106 -2.78 -13.84 -17.67
C TYR A 106 -2.31 -13.83 -19.12
N SER A 107 -3.08 -13.16 -20.00
CA SER A 107 -2.64 -12.96 -21.39
C SER A 107 -1.41 -12.07 -21.47
N GLU A 108 -0.72 -12.06 -22.61
CA GLU A 108 0.45 -11.19 -22.84
C GLU A 108 0.07 -9.72 -22.70
N GLU A 109 -1.08 -9.33 -23.25
CA GLU A 109 -1.61 -7.97 -23.20
C GLU A 109 -1.93 -7.57 -21.76
N ALA A 110 -2.60 -8.44 -20.99
CA ALA A 110 -2.93 -8.19 -19.60
C ALA A 110 -1.69 -8.03 -18.72
N LEU A 111 -0.65 -8.88 -18.94
CA LEU A 111 0.63 -8.75 -18.27
C LEU A 111 1.34 -7.45 -18.63
N ALA A 112 1.36 -7.09 -19.90
CA ALA A 112 2.00 -5.86 -20.38
C ALA A 112 1.32 -4.62 -19.78
N GLU A 113 -0.02 -4.58 -19.76
CA GLU A 113 -0.79 -3.50 -19.16
C GLU A 113 -0.56 -3.40 -17.65
N LEU A 114 -0.63 -4.53 -16.95
CA LEU A 114 -0.38 -4.61 -15.51
C LEU A 114 1.01 -4.06 -15.15
N ILE A 115 2.06 -4.55 -15.83
CA ILE A 115 3.45 -4.15 -15.58
C ILE A 115 3.66 -2.67 -15.92
N TYR A 116 3.03 -2.18 -16.98
CA TYR A 116 3.08 -0.75 -17.33
C TYR A 116 2.38 0.11 -16.31
N LYS A 117 1.14 -0.23 -15.96
CA LYS A 117 0.26 0.56 -15.10
C LYS A 117 0.74 0.60 -13.64
N TYR A 118 1.12 -0.55 -13.08
CA TYR A 118 1.47 -0.69 -11.67
C TYR A 118 2.98 -0.71 -11.40
N GLY A 119 3.78 -1.02 -12.41
CA GLY A 119 5.24 -0.95 -12.33
C GLY A 119 5.83 0.35 -12.86
N GLU A 120 5.07 1.12 -13.64
CA GLU A 120 5.60 2.24 -14.44
C GLU A 120 6.84 1.80 -15.24
N GLU A 121 6.81 0.54 -15.76
CA GLU A 121 7.95 -0.11 -16.41
C GLU A 121 7.86 0.03 -17.93
N ARG A 122 8.84 0.72 -18.52
CA ARG A 122 8.89 0.97 -19.97
C ARG A 122 9.07 -0.30 -20.83
N TRP A 123 9.67 -1.34 -20.25
CA TRP A 123 9.88 -2.61 -20.91
C TRP A 123 8.73 -3.60 -20.74
N SER A 124 7.58 -3.15 -20.25
CA SER A 124 6.42 -3.96 -19.88
C SER A 124 6.01 -4.97 -20.97
N ARG A 125 5.88 -4.53 -22.23
CA ARG A 125 5.50 -5.40 -23.35
C ARG A 125 6.53 -6.52 -23.58
N ARG A 126 7.81 -6.16 -23.58
CA ARG A 126 8.88 -7.12 -23.78
C ARG A 126 8.99 -8.10 -22.60
N ILE A 127 8.81 -7.64 -21.38
CA ILE A 127 8.77 -8.51 -20.20
C ILE A 127 7.59 -9.48 -20.30
N ALA A 128 6.40 -9.02 -20.67
CA ALA A 128 5.22 -9.86 -20.86
C ALA A 128 5.47 -10.95 -21.93
N GLN A 129 6.04 -10.61 -23.09
CA GLN A 129 6.42 -11.57 -24.14
C GLN A 129 7.36 -12.66 -23.59
N PHE A 130 8.39 -12.26 -22.84
CA PHE A 130 9.36 -13.20 -22.28
C PHE A 130 8.74 -14.10 -21.22
N ILE A 131 7.82 -13.58 -20.37
CA ILE A 131 7.05 -14.38 -19.40
C ILE A 131 6.21 -15.41 -20.13
N VAL A 132 5.45 -15.00 -21.16
CA VAL A 132 4.60 -15.90 -21.95
C VAL A 132 5.41 -16.95 -22.71
N ALA A 133 6.57 -16.58 -23.23
CA ALA A 133 7.47 -17.54 -23.87
C ALA A 133 8.03 -18.55 -22.85
N ALA A 134 8.55 -18.08 -21.72
CA ALA A 134 9.15 -18.93 -20.69
C ALA A 134 8.17 -19.94 -20.10
N ARG A 135 6.94 -19.51 -19.76
CA ARG A 135 5.93 -20.39 -19.17
C ARG A 135 5.42 -21.51 -20.09
N LYS A 136 5.60 -21.38 -21.42
CA LYS A 136 5.29 -22.45 -22.37
C LYS A 136 6.25 -23.63 -22.25
N GLU A 137 7.49 -23.36 -21.86
CA GLU A 137 8.51 -24.38 -21.64
C GLU A 137 8.38 -25.02 -20.26
N LYS A 138 8.27 -24.14 -19.22
CA LYS A 138 8.12 -24.52 -17.82
C LYS A 138 7.35 -23.43 -17.07
N PRO A 139 6.29 -23.75 -16.30
CA PRO A 139 5.64 -22.80 -15.42
C PRO A 139 6.63 -22.11 -14.48
N LEU A 140 6.49 -20.81 -14.30
CA LEU A 140 7.28 -20.03 -13.36
C LEU A 140 6.78 -20.30 -11.93
N ALA A 141 7.61 -20.91 -11.11
CA ALA A 141 7.26 -21.35 -9.76
C ALA A 141 7.90 -20.50 -8.67
N THR A 142 9.11 -19.96 -8.91
CA THR A 142 9.88 -19.25 -7.90
C THR A 142 10.10 -17.79 -8.28
N THR A 143 10.47 -16.99 -7.29
CA THR A 143 10.86 -15.60 -7.51
C THR A 143 12.04 -15.48 -8.45
N PHE A 144 13.01 -16.39 -8.37
CA PHE A 144 14.17 -16.37 -9.26
C PHE A 144 13.84 -16.81 -10.67
N ASP A 145 12.89 -17.72 -10.90
CA ASP A 145 12.38 -18.00 -12.25
C ASP A 145 11.94 -16.70 -12.92
N LEU A 146 11.11 -15.91 -12.21
CA LEU A 146 10.62 -14.62 -12.71
C LEU A 146 11.74 -13.58 -12.86
N VAL A 147 12.67 -13.49 -11.92
CA VAL A 147 13.82 -12.56 -11.98
C VAL A 147 14.69 -12.86 -13.23
N HIS A 148 14.94 -14.13 -13.53
CA HIS A 148 15.71 -14.54 -14.72
C HIS A 148 15.03 -14.10 -16.01
N VAL A 149 13.72 -14.32 -16.11
CA VAL A 149 12.93 -13.89 -17.27
C VAL A 149 12.96 -12.38 -17.45
N ILE A 150 12.77 -11.62 -16.38
CA ILE A 150 12.82 -10.15 -16.42
C ILE A 150 14.21 -9.66 -16.85
N LYS A 151 15.27 -10.24 -16.28
CA LYS A 151 16.64 -9.90 -16.65
C LYS A 151 16.93 -10.23 -18.11
N ALA A 152 16.41 -11.31 -18.66
CA ALA A 152 16.56 -11.65 -20.08
C ALA A 152 15.79 -10.66 -20.99
N ALA A 153 14.62 -10.20 -20.55
CA ALA A 153 13.78 -9.27 -21.30
C ALA A 153 14.38 -7.86 -21.39
N ILE A 154 15.00 -7.36 -20.33
CA ILE A 154 15.56 -5.99 -20.30
C ILE A 154 16.96 -5.99 -20.92
N PRO A 155 17.28 -5.12 -21.90
CA PRO A 155 18.61 -5.03 -22.50
C PRO A 155 19.72 -4.76 -21.47
N LYS A 156 20.90 -5.36 -21.66
CA LYS A 156 22.04 -5.24 -20.72
C LYS A 156 22.39 -3.76 -20.41
N GLY A 157 22.45 -2.90 -21.42
CA GLY A 157 22.76 -1.49 -21.23
C GLY A 157 21.73 -0.73 -20.40
N ALA A 158 20.46 -1.15 -20.38
CA ALA A 158 19.40 -0.54 -19.60
C ALA A 158 19.35 -1.02 -18.14
N ARG A 159 20.22 -1.97 -17.75
CA ARG A 159 20.30 -2.56 -16.41
C ARG A 159 21.48 -2.04 -15.58
N GLN A 160 22.40 -1.31 -16.20
CA GLN A 160 23.67 -0.92 -15.57
C GLN A 160 23.50 0.22 -14.57
N ASP A 161 22.55 1.14 -14.82
CA ASP A 161 22.31 2.31 -13.96
C ASP A 161 20.89 2.27 -13.38
N GLY A 162 20.77 2.12 -12.06
CA GLY A 162 19.49 2.24 -11.41
C GLY A 162 19.10 1.09 -10.46
N PRO A 163 17.84 1.02 -10.03
CA PRO A 163 17.35 -0.03 -9.14
C PRO A 163 17.34 -1.39 -9.84
N HIS A 164 17.27 -2.46 -9.02
CA HIS A 164 17.25 -3.84 -9.54
C HIS A 164 16.17 -4.01 -10.63
N PRO A 165 16.46 -4.64 -11.76
CA PRO A 165 15.57 -4.73 -12.93
C PRO A 165 14.19 -5.32 -12.63
N ALA A 166 14.10 -6.24 -11.67
CA ALA A 166 12.84 -6.87 -11.29
C ALA A 166 11.97 -6.00 -10.37
N LYS A 167 12.51 -4.92 -9.73
CA LYS A 167 11.79 -4.13 -8.72
C LYS A 167 10.40 -3.69 -9.18
N ARG A 168 10.31 -3.12 -10.37
CA ARG A 168 9.05 -2.56 -10.91
C ARG A 168 8.04 -3.64 -11.27
N THR A 169 8.51 -4.73 -11.86
CA THR A 169 7.62 -5.86 -12.20
C THR A 169 7.10 -6.57 -10.95
N PHE A 170 7.95 -6.77 -9.94
CA PHE A 170 7.52 -7.34 -8.65
C PHE A 170 6.49 -6.43 -7.96
N GLN A 171 6.72 -5.11 -7.93
CA GLN A 171 5.73 -4.15 -7.43
C GLN A 171 4.40 -4.26 -8.19
N ALA A 172 4.42 -4.35 -9.51
CA ALA A 172 3.23 -4.45 -10.32
C ALA A 172 2.40 -5.70 -10.00
N ILE A 173 3.05 -6.86 -9.93
CA ILE A 173 2.41 -8.13 -9.62
C ILE A 173 1.87 -8.12 -8.18
N ARG A 174 2.63 -7.60 -7.21
CA ARG A 174 2.20 -7.46 -5.82
C ARG A 174 0.93 -6.63 -5.69
N ILE A 175 0.88 -5.48 -6.35
CA ILE A 175 -0.29 -4.60 -6.37
C ILE A 175 -1.52 -5.33 -6.93
N GLU A 176 -1.36 -6.11 -7.99
CA GLU A 176 -2.46 -6.87 -8.58
C GLU A 176 -2.94 -7.98 -7.65
N VAL A 177 -2.02 -8.76 -7.08
CA VAL A 177 -2.34 -9.88 -6.17
C VAL A 177 -3.14 -9.40 -4.96
N ASN A 178 -2.79 -8.20 -4.43
CA ASN A 178 -3.34 -7.71 -3.17
C ASN A 178 -4.40 -6.61 -3.34
N ASP A 179 -4.72 -6.19 -4.56
CA ASP A 179 -5.64 -5.07 -4.86
C ASP A 179 -5.26 -3.75 -4.16
N GLU A 180 -3.96 -3.52 -3.93
CA GLU A 180 -3.46 -2.48 -3.04
C GLU A 180 -3.98 -1.08 -3.38
N LEU A 181 -4.14 -0.75 -4.66
CA LEU A 181 -4.53 0.59 -5.10
C LEU A 181 -6.03 0.80 -5.25
N LYS A 182 -6.78 -0.25 -5.60
CA LYS A 182 -8.21 -0.14 -5.92
C LYS A 182 -9.04 0.31 -4.72
N ILE A 183 -8.62 -0.09 -3.52
CA ILE A 183 -9.35 0.17 -2.28
C ILE A 183 -9.02 1.53 -1.66
N LEU A 184 -7.87 2.14 -2.00
CA LEU A 184 -7.33 3.31 -1.28
C LEU A 184 -8.26 4.52 -1.30
N ASP A 185 -8.77 4.90 -2.46
CA ASP A 185 -9.59 6.11 -2.60
C ASP A 185 -10.84 6.04 -1.73
N LYS A 186 -11.56 4.90 -1.81
CA LYS A 186 -12.77 4.66 -1.01
C LYS A 186 -12.47 4.55 0.49
N THR A 187 -11.36 3.91 0.84
CA THR A 187 -10.91 3.82 2.24
C THR A 187 -10.64 5.20 2.83
N MET A 188 -10.00 6.10 2.07
CA MET A 188 -9.75 7.47 2.55
C MET A 188 -11.05 8.25 2.77
N GLU A 189 -12.03 8.12 1.87
CA GLU A 189 -13.35 8.72 2.08
C GLU A 189 -14.01 8.19 3.36
N THR A 190 -14.00 6.87 3.53
CA THR A 190 -14.58 6.21 4.72
C THR A 190 -13.86 6.64 6.00
N ALA A 191 -12.52 6.65 5.99
CA ALA A 191 -11.73 7.07 7.14
C ALA A 191 -12.03 8.53 7.54
N VAL A 192 -12.06 9.44 6.56
CA VAL A 192 -12.37 10.85 6.81
C VAL A 192 -13.80 11.03 7.33
N ALA A 193 -14.77 10.27 6.84
CA ALA A 193 -16.14 10.31 7.34
C ALA A 193 -16.25 9.93 8.82
N HIS A 194 -15.38 9.02 9.30
CA HIS A 194 -15.35 8.54 10.69
C HIS A 194 -14.37 9.33 11.59
N LEU A 195 -13.73 10.39 11.10
CA LEU A 195 -12.99 11.31 11.97
C LEU A 195 -13.95 12.28 12.66
N LYS A 196 -13.66 12.62 13.90
CA LYS A 196 -14.28 13.77 14.59
C LYS A 196 -13.79 15.09 13.95
N SER A 197 -14.58 16.17 14.09
CA SER A 197 -14.09 17.51 13.75
C SER A 197 -12.82 17.84 14.57
N GLY A 198 -11.79 18.35 13.91
CA GLY A 198 -10.44 18.53 14.48
C GLY A 198 -9.58 17.28 14.49
N GLY A 199 -10.14 16.11 14.21
CA GLY A 199 -9.42 14.83 14.11
C GLY A 199 -8.39 14.83 12.98
N ARG A 200 -7.33 14.02 13.11
CA ARG A 200 -6.19 13.98 12.19
C ARG A 200 -6.10 12.67 11.48
N ILE A 201 -5.74 12.72 10.21
CA ILE A 201 -5.39 11.53 9.41
C ILE A 201 -3.96 11.66 8.90
N GLY A 202 -3.18 10.58 9.07
CA GLY A 202 -1.86 10.42 8.49
C GLY A 202 -1.82 9.20 7.59
N VAL A 203 -1.13 9.28 6.44
CA VAL A 203 -0.94 8.15 5.54
C VAL A 203 0.51 8.11 5.09
N ILE A 204 1.19 7.00 5.38
CA ILE A 204 2.53 6.71 4.92
C ILE A 204 2.43 5.88 3.65
N THR A 205 3.09 6.33 2.58
CA THR A 205 3.13 5.67 1.27
C THR A 205 4.56 5.35 0.90
N PHE A 206 4.80 4.25 0.17
CA PHE A 206 6.15 3.78 -0.19
C PHE A 206 6.43 3.80 -1.69
N HIS A 207 5.44 4.09 -2.54
CA HIS A 207 5.63 4.27 -3.96
C HIS A 207 4.72 5.35 -4.57
N SER A 208 5.09 5.80 -5.78
CA SER A 208 4.47 6.91 -6.51
C SER A 208 2.97 6.76 -6.73
N LEU A 209 2.49 5.54 -6.95
CA LEU A 209 1.08 5.29 -7.25
C LEU A 209 0.20 5.46 -6.02
N GLU A 210 0.59 4.92 -4.87
CA GLU A 210 -0.09 5.16 -3.58
C GLU A 210 -0.12 6.65 -3.29
N ASP A 211 1.05 7.30 -3.32
CA ASP A 211 1.20 8.72 -3.04
C ASP A 211 0.30 9.58 -3.93
N ARG A 212 0.19 9.23 -5.22
CA ARG A 212 -0.66 9.93 -6.17
C ARG A 212 -2.14 9.83 -5.80
N ILE A 213 -2.62 8.64 -5.42
CA ILE A 213 -4.02 8.42 -5.02
C ILE A 213 -4.33 9.21 -3.75
N ILE A 214 -3.51 9.08 -2.71
CA ILE A 214 -3.71 9.78 -1.43
C ILE A 214 -3.67 11.30 -1.63
N LYS A 215 -2.69 11.81 -2.41
CA LYS A 215 -2.61 13.23 -2.77
C LYS A 215 -3.88 13.73 -3.46
N GLN A 216 -4.41 12.95 -4.40
CA GLN A 216 -5.63 13.32 -5.14
C GLN A 216 -6.86 13.26 -4.23
N ALA A 217 -7.00 12.23 -3.40
CA ALA A 217 -8.09 12.09 -2.44
C ALA A 217 -8.11 13.28 -1.46
N PHE A 218 -6.98 13.59 -0.83
CA PHE A 218 -6.91 14.73 0.09
C PHE A 218 -7.11 16.08 -0.62
N LYS A 219 -6.63 16.22 -1.88
CA LYS A 219 -6.90 17.44 -2.67
C LYS A 219 -8.38 17.60 -2.96
N ARG A 220 -9.08 16.51 -3.31
CA ARG A 220 -10.53 16.51 -3.60
C ARG A 220 -11.33 16.89 -2.35
N MET A 221 -11.07 16.24 -1.21
CA MET A 221 -11.77 16.49 0.06
C MET A 221 -11.44 17.85 0.69
N ALA A 222 -10.29 18.43 0.36
CA ALA A 222 -9.92 19.77 0.81
C ALA A 222 -10.43 20.89 -0.11
N LYS A 223 -11.09 20.56 -1.22
CA LYS A 223 -11.61 21.56 -2.16
C LYS A 223 -12.93 22.13 -1.66
N GLY A 224 -13.03 23.46 -1.53
CA GLY A 224 -14.23 24.12 -1.02
C GLY A 224 -15.33 24.31 -2.06
N CYS A 225 -14.95 24.44 -3.32
CA CYS A 225 -15.91 24.63 -4.42
C CYS A 225 -15.56 23.71 -5.57
N ILE A 226 -16.56 23.05 -6.15
CA ILE A 226 -16.44 22.14 -7.29
C ILE A 226 -17.12 22.65 -8.55
N CYS A 227 -17.65 23.89 -8.53
CA CYS A 227 -18.21 24.53 -9.72
C CYS A 227 -17.14 24.68 -10.80
N PRO A 228 -17.56 24.69 -12.08
CA PRO A 228 -16.71 25.12 -13.19
C PRO A 228 -16.13 26.52 -12.93
N PRO A 229 -14.88 26.79 -13.32
CA PRO A 229 -14.25 28.10 -13.07
C PRO A 229 -14.95 29.27 -13.71
N GLU A 230 -15.72 29.02 -14.76
CA GLU A 230 -16.45 30.02 -15.56
C GLU A 230 -17.72 30.54 -14.85
N LEU A 231 -18.18 29.86 -13.80
CA LEU A 231 -19.36 30.32 -13.06
C LEU A 231 -18.99 31.49 -12.12
N PRO A 232 -19.65 32.65 -12.28
CA PRO A 232 -19.34 33.84 -11.48
C PRO A 232 -19.73 33.72 -10.01
N VAL A 233 -20.67 32.81 -9.69
CA VAL A 233 -21.16 32.57 -8.32
C VAL A 233 -21.19 31.08 -8.05
N CYS A 234 -20.74 30.69 -6.87
CA CYS A 234 -20.78 29.29 -6.43
C CYS A 234 -22.22 28.83 -6.16
N VAL A 235 -22.64 27.76 -6.86
CA VAL A 235 -23.97 27.16 -6.72
C VAL A 235 -23.92 25.72 -6.18
N CYS A 236 -22.72 25.14 -5.99
CA CYS A 236 -22.62 23.75 -5.60
C CYS A 236 -22.84 23.50 -4.11
N GLY A 237 -22.75 24.51 -3.24
CA GLY A 237 -22.86 24.35 -1.80
C GLY A 237 -21.78 23.46 -1.15
N HIS A 238 -20.80 22.96 -1.95
CA HIS A 238 -19.77 22.06 -1.46
C HIS A 238 -18.85 22.76 -0.48
N LYS A 239 -18.60 22.09 0.66
CA LYS A 239 -17.69 22.58 1.71
C LYS A 239 -16.46 21.66 1.79
N PRO A 240 -15.29 22.19 2.11
CA PRO A 240 -14.12 21.35 2.32
C PRO A 240 -14.32 20.50 3.57
N GLU A 241 -13.93 19.22 3.49
CA GLU A 241 -13.95 18.28 4.59
C GLU A 241 -12.62 18.23 5.33
N LEU A 242 -11.53 18.58 4.64
CA LEU A 242 -10.17 18.48 5.14
C LEU A 242 -9.39 19.77 4.98
N LYS A 243 -8.52 20.04 5.96
CA LYS A 243 -7.40 20.97 5.85
C LYS A 243 -6.11 20.17 5.74
N LYS A 244 -5.43 20.22 4.57
CA LYS A 244 -4.15 19.52 4.36
C LYS A 244 -3.06 20.08 5.26
N LEU A 245 -2.21 19.19 5.77
CA LEU A 245 -0.95 19.51 6.45
C LEU A 245 0.22 19.49 5.48
N LYS A 246 1.39 19.91 5.95
CA LYS A 246 2.66 19.77 5.21
C LYS A 246 2.99 18.29 5.06
N ASP A 247 3.48 17.91 3.89
CA ASP A 247 4.00 16.59 3.64
C ASP A 247 5.38 16.42 4.29
N PHE A 248 5.70 15.20 4.73
CA PHE A 248 7.00 14.86 5.30
C PHE A 248 7.64 13.72 4.52
N THR A 249 8.95 13.79 4.41
CA THR A 249 9.82 12.71 3.90
C THR A 249 10.83 12.36 4.99
N PRO A 250 11.38 11.15 4.98
CA PRO A 250 12.39 10.73 5.94
C PRO A 250 13.59 11.67 5.97
N SER A 251 14.16 11.87 7.14
CA SER A 251 15.42 12.60 7.32
C SER A 251 16.61 11.75 6.88
N GLU A 252 17.78 12.40 6.67
CA GLU A 252 19.01 11.67 6.36
C GLU A 252 19.41 10.71 7.48
N ALA A 253 19.20 11.10 8.74
CA ALA A 253 19.46 10.25 9.90
C ALA A 253 18.56 9.00 9.90
N GLU A 254 17.26 9.18 9.63
CA GLU A 254 16.33 8.05 9.51
C GLU A 254 16.70 7.12 8.36
N LEU A 255 17.15 7.66 7.22
CA LEU A 255 17.58 6.85 6.08
C LEU A 255 18.86 6.07 6.33
N ALA A 256 19.73 6.56 7.21
CA ALA A 256 20.94 5.85 7.63
C ALA A 256 20.57 4.62 8.49
N ASP A 257 19.59 4.77 9.38
CA ASP A 257 19.13 3.69 10.26
C ASP A 257 18.15 2.75 9.55
N ASN A 258 17.28 3.29 8.69
CA ASN A 258 16.25 2.54 7.98
C ASN A 258 16.24 2.85 6.47
N PRO A 259 17.10 2.22 5.67
CA PRO A 259 17.15 2.41 4.22
C PRO A 259 15.84 2.08 3.48
N ARG A 260 14.95 1.28 4.09
CA ARG A 260 13.63 0.94 3.53
C ARG A 260 12.68 2.14 3.51
N ALA A 261 12.87 3.12 4.39
CA ALA A 261 12.10 4.36 4.40
C ALA A 261 12.42 5.30 3.22
N ARG A 262 13.40 4.98 2.37
CA ARG A 262 13.89 5.86 1.29
C ARG A 262 12.77 6.42 0.38
N SER A 263 11.73 5.66 0.14
CA SER A 263 10.61 6.06 -0.71
C SER A 263 9.39 6.49 0.10
N ALA A 264 9.47 6.47 1.43
CA ALA A 264 8.37 6.81 2.30
C ALA A 264 7.98 8.28 2.17
N ARG A 265 6.69 8.54 2.23
CA ARG A 265 6.12 9.89 2.30
C ARG A 265 4.90 9.89 3.23
N LEU A 266 4.94 10.73 4.25
CA LEU A 266 3.79 10.95 5.12
C LEU A 266 2.96 12.13 4.60
N ARG A 267 1.69 11.87 4.33
CA ARG A 267 0.68 12.90 4.06
C ARG A 267 -0.28 13.02 5.22
N GLY A 268 -0.55 14.24 5.64
CA GLY A 268 -1.46 14.51 6.73
C GLY A 268 -2.58 15.48 6.37
N ALA A 269 -3.70 15.34 7.06
CA ALA A 269 -4.81 16.29 7.01
C ALA A 269 -5.56 16.34 8.34
N ILE A 270 -6.34 17.42 8.54
CA ILE A 270 -7.21 17.63 9.68
C ILE A 270 -8.65 17.70 9.17
N LYS A 271 -9.57 17.00 9.82
CA LYS A 271 -11.01 17.09 9.57
C LYS A 271 -11.52 18.46 10.00
N ILE A 272 -12.28 19.13 9.13
CA ILE A 272 -12.88 20.46 9.41
C ILE A 272 -14.22 20.30 10.14
#